data_d4e7d7da1fb1399c747a559c8596b519
#
_entry.id   d4e7d7da1fb1399c747a559c8596b519
#
_cell.length_a   1.000
_cell.length_b   1.000
_cell.length_c   1.000
_cell.angle_alpha   90.00
_cell.angle_beta   90.00
_cell.angle_gamma   90.00
#
_symmetry.space_group_name_H-M   'P 1'
#
loop_
_entity.id
_entity.type
_entity.pdbx_description
1 polymer ?
#
loop_
_entity_poly.entity_id
_entity_poly.type
_entity_poly.pdbx_seq_one_letter_code
_entity_poly.pdbx_strand_id
1 'polypeptide(L)'
;LLYEDLQSVITMNEPETHHRSNFYYNGRVKKWSIDFNADGLWSETKNTQVAPEDVMEGVNEEDRSVTTIDTKRNELYAAKLVLSHPLAKGNLSFGAEYSHNKRNTTCLNLEGIIADDNAMIKEGATSAFVEYAKAFNKLQMQAGLRYEHVGFDYYDAGKFVDEQSKDYSNLFPSITFSFPIKDVQVQLGYASDINRPSYHQLRSSTIYVNRYMYDKGNPFLMPS
;
A
#
# COMPACT_ATOMS: atom_id res chain seq x y z
N LEU A 1 -18.64 -32.86 -27.28
CA LEU A 1 -18.19 -31.74 -26.44
C LEU A 1 -18.85 -30.48 -26.97
N LEU A 2 -19.96 -30.05 -26.32
CA LEU A 2 -20.56 -28.75 -26.56
C LEU A 2 -19.59 -27.72 -25.95
N TYR A 3 -18.97 -26.91 -26.79
CA TYR A 3 -18.26 -25.70 -26.32
C TYR A 3 -19.35 -24.63 -26.18
N GLU A 4 -19.55 -24.18 -24.92
CA GLU A 4 -20.34 -22.99 -24.68
C GLU A 4 -19.48 -21.80 -25.11
N ASP A 5 -19.92 -21.05 -26.11
CA ASP A 5 -19.24 -19.82 -26.53
C ASP A 5 -19.92 -18.64 -25.79
N LEU A 6 -19.17 -17.98 -24.92
CA LEU A 6 -19.60 -16.83 -24.12
C LEU A 6 -18.89 -15.60 -24.63
N GLN A 7 -19.61 -14.60 -25.13
CA GLN A 7 -19.07 -13.29 -25.45
C GLN A 7 -19.36 -12.31 -24.31
N SER A 8 -18.33 -11.70 -23.74
CA SER A 8 -18.48 -10.64 -22.75
C SER A 8 -17.54 -9.48 -23.08
N VAL A 9 -18.07 -8.27 -23.12
CA VAL A 9 -17.32 -7.02 -23.33
C VAL A 9 -17.51 -6.13 -22.11
N ILE A 10 -16.52 -6.11 -21.23
CA ILE A 10 -16.56 -5.33 -20.01
C ILE A 10 -16.27 -3.86 -20.32
N THR A 11 -17.21 -2.98 -19.98
CA THR A 11 -17.02 -1.54 -20.03
C THR A 11 -16.78 -1.00 -18.63
N MET A 12 -15.71 -0.22 -18.44
CA MET A 12 -15.36 0.41 -17.18
C MET A 12 -15.32 1.93 -17.33
N ASN A 13 -15.87 2.63 -16.35
CA ASN A 13 -15.74 4.07 -16.21
C ASN A 13 -15.27 4.37 -14.78
N GLU A 14 -14.07 4.95 -14.65
CA GLU A 14 -13.36 5.11 -13.35
C GLU A 14 -12.93 6.57 -13.13
N PRO A 15 -13.88 7.50 -12.90
CA PRO A 15 -13.52 8.86 -12.51
C PRO A 15 -12.82 8.87 -11.14
N GLU A 16 -11.73 9.62 -11.05
CA GLU A 16 -10.97 9.82 -9.82
C GLU A 16 -10.90 11.32 -9.46
N THR A 17 -11.12 11.61 -8.20
CA THR A 17 -10.86 12.92 -7.61
C THR A 17 -9.85 12.76 -6.49
N HIS A 18 -8.81 13.60 -6.47
CA HIS A 18 -7.83 13.59 -5.40
C HIS A 18 -7.39 15.00 -4.99
N HIS A 19 -7.12 15.17 -3.71
CA HIS A 19 -6.53 16.38 -3.12
C HIS A 19 -5.25 15.97 -2.38
N ARG A 20 -4.16 16.69 -2.65
CA ARG A 20 -2.88 16.49 -1.98
C ARG A 20 -2.42 17.78 -1.35
N SER A 21 -1.86 17.66 -0.16
CA SER A 21 -1.16 18.73 0.53
C SER A 21 0.19 18.23 0.99
N ASN A 22 1.21 19.05 0.86
CA ASN A 22 2.55 18.76 1.35
C ASN A 22 3.09 20.00 2.04
N PHE A 23 3.67 19.81 3.22
CA PHE A 23 4.47 20.79 3.91
C PHE A 23 5.88 20.23 4.09
N TYR A 24 6.87 20.97 3.65
CA TYR A 24 8.27 20.59 3.73
C TYR A 24 9.07 21.71 4.38
N TYR A 25 9.94 21.35 5.32
CA TYR A 25 10.91 22.24 5.94
C TYR A 25 12.28 21.58 5.94
N ASN A 26 13.28 22.25 5.40
CA ASN A 26 14.69 21.89 5.50
C ASN A 26 15.46 23.07 6.05
N GLY A 27 16.19 22.85 7.13
CA GLY A 27 16.90 23.91 7.82
C GLY A 27 18.12 23.43 8.55
N ARG A 28 18.95 24.38 9.01
CA ARG A 28 20.12 24.10 9.83
C ARG A 28 20.18 25.02 11.03
N VAL A 29 20.36 24.42 12.19
CA VAL A 29 20.58 25.14 13.45
C VAL A 29 21.93 24.70 14.02
N LYS A 30 22.95 25.59 13.95
CA LYS A 30 24.35 25.27 14.29
C LYS A 30 24.85 24.10 13.44
N LYS A 31 25.15 22.94 14.06
CA LYS A 31 25.62 21.72 13.39
C LYS A 31 24.51 20.72 13.10
N TRP A 32 23.28 21.01 13.52
CA TRP A 32 22.12 20.17 13.27
C TRP A 32 21.48 20.51 11.95
N SER A 33 21.25 19.52 11.10
CA SER A 33 20.34 19.61 9.97
C SER A 33 18.99 19.05 10.40
N ILE A 34 17.92 19.75 10.03
CA ILE A 34 16.54 19.40 10.35
C ILE A 34 15.82 19.24 9.02
N ASP A 35 15.21 18.09 8.80
CA ASP A 35 14.36 17.80 7.65
C ASP A 35 13.00 17.34 8.17
N PHE A 36 11.95 18.07 7.85
CA PHE A 36 10.59 17.76 8.23
C PHE A 36 9.69 17.73 6.98
N ASN A 37 8.92 16.69 6.86
CA ASN A 37 7.91 16.55 5.82
C ASN A 37 6.57 16.14 6.44
N ALA A 38 5.47 16.73 5.96
CA ALA A 38 4.12 16.34 6.31
C ALA A 38 3.25 16.31 5.04
N ASP A 39 2.56 15.20 4.85
CA ASP A 39 1.72 14.92 3.70
C ASP A 39 0.28 14.67 4.10
N GLY A 40 -0.63 15.12 3.30
CA GLY A 40 -2.04 14.78 3.34
C GLY A 40 -2.54 14.40 1.96
N LEU A 41 -3.28 13.31 1.88
CA LEU A 41 -3.94 12.85 0.66
C LEU A 41 -5.39 12.49 1.00
N TRP A 42 -6.29 13.01 0.20
CA TRP A 42 -7.66 12.53 0.12
C TRP A 42 -7.96 12.16 -1.31
N SER A 43 -8.55 10.97 -1.55
CA SER A 43 -8.99 10.57 -2.88
C SER A 43 -10.29 9.80 -2.84
N GLU A 44 -11.09 9.97 -3.89
CA GLU A 44 -12.30 9.20 -4.15
C GLU A 44 -12.27 8.72 -5.60
N THR A 45 -12.43 7.41 -5.77
CA THR A 45 -12.56 6.75 -7.07
C THR A 45 -13.90 6.03 -7.09
N LYS A 46 -14.68 6.25 -8.13
CA LYS A 46 -15.95 5.55 -8.37
C LYS A 46 -15.84 4.80 -9.70
N ASN A 47 -15.75 3.48 -9.63
CA ASN A 47 -15.73 2.62 -10.81
C ASN A 47 -17.11 2.04 -11.06
N THR A 48 -17.63 2.19 -12.27
CA THR A 48 -18.83 1.51 -12.72
C THR A 48 -18.43 0.54 -13.81
N GLN A 49 -18.61 -0.74 -13.54
CA GLN A 49 -18.35 -1.83 -14.46
C GLN A 49 -19.69 -2.41 -14.94
N VAL A 50 -19.86 -2.55 -16.25
CA VAL A 50 -20.98 -3.25 -16.87
C VAL A 50 -20.43 -4.41 -17.67
N ALA A 51 -20.86 -5.61 -17.35
CA ALA A 51 -20.45 -6.86 -17.98
C ALA A 51 -21.68 -7.54 -18.60
N PRO A 52 -22.06 -7.18 -19.84
CA PRO A 52 -23.06 -7.93 -20.58
C PRO A 52 -22.49 -9.28 -21.02
N GLU A 53 -23.30 -10.32 -20.97
CA GLU A 53 -22.97 -11.67 -21.39
C GLU A 53 -24.02 -12.19 -22.34
N ASP A 54 -23.62 -12.36 -23.58
CA ASP A 54 -24.45 -12.93 -24.63
C ASP A 54 -24.12 -14.42 -24.79
N VAL A 55 -25.11 -15.29 -24.69
CA VAL A 55 -24.96 -16.74 -24.82
C VAL A 55 -25.37 -17.13 -26.22
N MET A 56 -24.54 -17.91 -26.92
CA MET A 56 -24.82 -18.33 -28.27
C MET A 56 -25.99 -19.32 -28.34
N GLU A 57 -26.72 -19.31 -29.49
CA GLU A 57 -27.88 -20.19 -29.74
C GLU A 57 -27.56 -21.67 -29.48
N GLY A 58 -28.43 -22.34 -28.72
CA GLY A 58 -28.35 -23.77 -28.42
C GLY A 58 -27.90 -24.10 -27.01
N VAL A 59 -27.62 -23.10 -26.16
CA VAL A 59 -27.31 -23.25 -24.73
C VAL A 59 -28.58 -22.94 -23.92
N ASN A 60 -28.86 -23.74 -22.88
CA ASN A 60 -30.01 -23.53 -21.97
C ASN A 60 -29.79 -22.42 -20.94
N GLU A 61 -29.02 -21.40 -21.28
CA GLU A 61 -28.74 -20.26 -20.42
C GLU A 61 -29.21 -18.95 -21.10
N GLU A 62 -29.62 -18.00 -20.29
CA GLU A 62 -30.12 -16.71 -20.76
C GLU A 62 -28.99 -15.67 -20.78
N ASP A 63 -29.07 -14.69 -21.68
CA ASP A 63 -28.26 -13.49 -21.67
C ASP A 63 -28.47 -12.75 -20.35
N ARG A 64 -27.39 -12.18 -19.82
CA ARG A 64 -27.49 -11.36 -18.63
C ARG A 64 -26.50 -10.18 -18.66
N SER A 65 -26.77 -9.18 -17.87
CA SER A 65 -25.84 -8.09 -17.63
C SER A 65 -25.58 -7.98 -16.15
N VAL A 66 -24.32 -7.79 -15.77
CA VAL A 66 -23.92 -7.61 -14.37
C VAL A 66 -23.29 -6.23 -14.22
N THR A 67 -23.93 -5.40 -13.41
CA THR A 67 -23.48 -4.03 -13.14
C THR A 67 -22.93 -3.95 -11.72
N THR A 68 -21.66 -3.58 -11.58
CA THR A 68 -21.03 -3.31 -10.28
C THR A 68 -20.62 -1.85 -10.16
N ILE A 69 -20.86 -1.28 -8.99
CA ILE A 69 -20.44 0.08 -8.63
C ILE A 69 -19.51 -0.01 -7.44
N ASP A 70 -18.22 0.19 -7.69
CA ASP A 70 -17.19 0.22 -6.67
C ASP A 70 -16.84 1.67 -6.30
N THR A 71 -16.93 2.02 -5.03
CA THR A 71 -16.47 3.32 -4.54
C THR A 71 -15.31 3.09 -3.56
N LYS A 72 -14.18 3.75 -3.82
CA LYS A 72 -12.98 3.70 -2.96
C LYS A 72 -12.68 5.11 -2.47
N ARG A 73 -12.60 5.30 -1.15
CA ARG A 73 -12.18 6.56 -0.52
C ARG A 73 -10.95 6.31 0.32
N ASN A 74 -9.91 7.12 0.11
CA ASN A 74 -8.68 7.03 0.88
C ASN A 74 -8.39 8.37 1.54
N GLU A 75 -8.00 8.31 2.81
CA GLU A 75 -7.50 9.42 3.61
C GLU A 75 -6.13 9.01 4.15
N LEU A 76 -5.07 9.69 3.73
CA LEU A 76 -3.70 9.44 4.19
C LEU A 76 -3.13 10.70 4.82
N TYR A 77 -2.55 10.54 5.99
CA TYR A 77 -1.73 11.56 6.65
C TYR A 77 -0.39 10.94 7.03
N ALA A 78 0.70 11.63 6.72
CA ALA A 78 2.03 11.19 7.09
C ALA A 78 2.87 12.37 7.57
N ALA A 79 3.75 12.11 8.53
CA ALA A 79 4.73 13.08 8.97
C ALA A 79 6.06 12.37 9.24
N LYS A 80 7.18 13.01 8.83
CA LYS A 80 8.54 12.51 9.00
C LYS A 80 9.44 13.63 9.48
N LEU A 81 10.22 13.35 10.53
CA LEU A 81 11.26 14.24 11.03
C LEU A 81 12.60 13.51 11.00
N VAL A 82 13.60 14.12 10.41
CA VAL A 82 14.98 13.64 10.42
C VAL A 82 15.88 14.71 10.98
N LEU A 83 16.70 14.33 11.95
CA LEU A 83 17.73 15.17 12.54
C LEU A 83 19.10 14.55 12.24
N SER A 84 20.03 15.35 11.72
CA SER A 84 21.38 14.90 11.39
C SER A 84 22.42 15.79 12.05
N HIS A 85 23.51 15.18 12.52
CA HIS A 85 24.61 15.87 13.19
C HIS A 85 25.96 15.24 12.83
N PRO A 86 26.98 16.04 12.49
CA PRO A 86 28.34 15.52 12.34
C PRO A 86 28.84 14.90 13.63
N LEU A 87 29.27 13.65 13.62
CA LEU A 87 29.79 12.91 14.77
C LEU A 87 31.01 12.08 14.35
N ALA A 88 32.12 12.18 15.08
CA ALA A 88 33.31 11.35 14.92
C ALA A 88 33.82 11.21 13.47
N LYS A 89 33.86 12.33 12.73
CA LYS A 89 34.22 12.42 11.30
C LYS A 89 33.25 11.66 10.37
N GLY A 90 32.03 11.39 10.83
CA GLY A 90 30.92 10.86 10.07
C GLY A 90 29.69 11.72 10.26
N ASN A 91 28.55 11.22 9.87
CA ASN A 91 27.24 11.84 10.05
C ASN A 91 26.30 10.86 10.76
N LEU A 92 25.75 11.29 11.89
CA LEU A 92 24.69 10.58 12.60
C LEU A 92 23.36 11.19 12.20
N SER A 93 22.43 10.37 11.75
CA SER A 93 21.04 10.75 11.48
C SER A 93 20.11 9.90 12.31
N PHE A 94 19.05 10.49 12.84
CA PHE A 94 17.97 9.77 13.48
C PHE A 94 16.66 10.49 13.21
N GLY A 95 15.58 9.74 13.23
CA GLY A 95 14.28 10.31 12.94
C GLY A 95 13.14 9.42 13.37
N ALA A 96 11.96 9.99 13.21
CA ALA A 96 10.71 9.30 13.41
C ALA A 96 9.76 9.60 12.25
N GLU A 97 8.89 8.64 11.98
CA GLU A 97 7.87 8.75 10.95
C GLU A 97 6.57 8.16 11.49
N TYR A 98 5.48 8.85 11.22
CA TYR A 98 4.13 8.39 11.49
C TYR A 98 3.31 8.49 10.22
N SER A 99 2.54 7.46 9.93
CA SER A 99 1.52 7.51 8.89
C SER A 99 0.21 6.91 9.38
N HIS A 100 -0.89 7.48 8.92
CA HIS A 100 -2.23 6.97 9.12
C HIS A 100 -2.96 6.93 7.79
N ASN A 101 -3.47 5.76 7.44
CA ASN A 101 -4.26 5.54 6.24
C ASN A 101 -5.63 4.99 6.62
N LYS A 102 -6.70 5.62 6.14
CA LYS A 102 -8.06 5.12 6.25
C LYS A 102 -8.61 4.93 4.85
N ARG A 103 -9.03 3.71 4.57
CA ARG A 103 -9.61 3.32 3.29
C ARG A 103 -10.99 2.73 3.48
N ASN A 104 -11.99 3.33 2.82
CA ASN A 104 -13.33 2.78 2.70
C ASN A 104 -13.51 2.22 1.28
N THR A 105 -14.07 1.04 1.18
CA THR A 105 -14.40 0.41 -0.10
C THR A 105 -15.83 -0.11 -0.01
N THR A 106 -16.67 0.30 -0.95
CA THR A 106 -18.02 -0.25 -1.11
C THR A 106 -18.15 -0.84 -2.50
N CYS A 107 -18.74 -2.00 -2.61
CA CYS A 107 -19.08 -2.66 -3.85
C CYS A 107 -20.59 -2.97 -3.85
N LEU A 108 -21.31 -2.46 -4.84
CA LEU A 108 -22.75 -2.69 -5.02
C LEU A 108 -22.96 -3.43 -6.32
N ASN A 109 -23.76 -4.49 -6.29
CA ASN A 109 -24.21 -5.18 -7.50
C ASN A 109 -25.71 -4.94 -7.71
N LEU A 110 -26.07 -4.29 -8.82
CA LEU A 110 -27.45 -3.85 -9.05
C LEU A 110 -28.41 -5.02 -9.28
N GLU A 111 -27.91 -6.12 -9.83
CA GLU A 111 -28.70 -7.31 -10.15
C GLU A 111 -28.68 -8.35 -9.00
N GLY A 112 -27.88 -8.14 -7.94
CA GLY A 112 -27.79 -9.05 -6.81
C GLY A 112 -27.14 -10.40 -7.12
N ILE A 113 -26.34 -10.49 -8.20
CA ILE A 113 -25.64 -11.72 -8.63
C ILE A 113 -24.44 -11.98 -7.74
N ILE A 114 -23.75 -10.93 -7.32
CA ILE A 114 -22.70 -10.98 -6.29
C ILE A 114 -23.15 -10.20 -5.06
N ALA A 115 -22.66 -10.62 -3.91
CA ALA A 115 -22.98 -9.94 -2.65
C ALA A 115 -22.39 -8.52 -2.63
N ASP A 116 -23.16 -7.57 -2.12
CA ASP A 116 -22.66 -6.25 -1.78
C ASP A 116 -21.58 -6.35 -0.71
N ASP A 117 -20.59 -5.47 -0.76
CA ASP A 117 -19.49 -5.39 0.21
C ASP A 117 -19.31 -3.96 0.73
N ASN A 118 -18.97 -3.84 2.00
CA ASN A 118 -18.67 -2.56 2.63
C ASN A 118 -17.55 -2.74 3.65
N ALA A 119 -16.33 -2.57 3.20
CA ALA A 119 -15.14 -2.74 4.03
C ALA A 119 -14.46 -1.41 4.33
N MET A 120 -13.93 -1.29 5.56
CA MET A 120 -13.08 -0.19 5.96
C MET A 120 -11.78 -0.73 6.58
N ILE A 121 -10.67 -0.17 6.16
CA ILE A 121 -9.34 -0.44 6.70
C ILE A 121 -8.83 0.85 7.34
N LYS A 122 -8.29 0.74 8.54
CA LYS A 122 -7.47 1.77 9.18
C LYS A 122 -6.09 1.19 9.45
N GLU A 123 -5.07 1.83 8.94
CA GLU A 123 -3.69 1.44 9.17
C GLU A 123 -2.92 2.60 9.78
N GLY A 124 -2.27 2.36 10.90
CA GLY A 124 -1.36 3.29 11.56
C GLY A 124 0.04 2.69 11.59
N ALA A 125 1.04 3.38 11.05
CA ALA A 125 2.42 2.96 11.14
C ALA A 125 3.26 4.02 11.85
N THR A 126 4.02 3.59 12.86
CA THR A 126 4.97 4.44 13.59
C THR A 126 6.35 3.83 13.48
N SER A 127 7.34 4.60 13.11
CA SER A 127 8.71 4.14 13.05
C SER A 127 9.69 5.14 13.66
N ALA A 128 10.80 4.60 14.18
CA ALA A 128 11.96 5.36 14.58
C ALA A 128 13.21 4.72 14.01
N PHE A 129 14.19 5.51 13.62
CA PHE A 129 15.43 5.00 13.05
C PHE A 129 16.64 5.80 13.49
N VAL A 130 17.79 5.13 13.43
CA VAL A 130 19.11 5.72 13.59
C VAL A 130 20.01 5.20 12.48
N GLU A 131 20.83 6.08 11.92
CA GLU A 131 21.77 5.77 10.85
C GLU A 131 23.10 6.50 11.11
N TYR A 132 24.19 5.83 10.85
CA TYR A 132 25.52 6.41 10.89
C TYR A 132 26.27 6.16 9.60
N ALA A 133 26.71 7.23 8.95
CA ALA A 133 27.50 7.20 7.73
C ALA A 133 28.90 7.77 7.97
N LYS A 134 29.94 7.07 7.50
CA LYS A 134 31.32 7.52 7.63
C LYS A 134 32.18 7.05 6.44
N ALA A 135 33.06 7.96 6.02
CA ALA A 135 34.11 7.65 5.04
C ALA A 135 35.44 7.37 5.75
N PHE A 136 36.06 6.25 5.41
CA PHE A 136 37.37 5.82 5.83
C PHE A 136 38.29 5.80 4.61
N ASN A 137 38.95 6.92 4.30
CA ASN A 137 39.70 7.08 3.05
C ASN A 137 38.83 6.82 1.82
N LYS A 138 39.02 5.68 1.14
CA LYS A 138 38.23 5.28 -0.05
C LYS A 138 37.01 4.43 0.28
N LEU A 139 36.92 3.88 1.50
CA LEU A 139 35.77 3.09 1.94
C LEU A 139 34.70 4.02 2.54
N GLN A 140 33.49 3.93 2.05
CA GLN A 140 32.31 4.54 2.65
C GLN A 140 31.49 3.43 3.33
N MET A 141 31.09 3.68 4.56
CA MET A 141 30.25 2.79 5.35
C MET A 141 28.99 3.54 5.79
N GLN A 142 27.85 2.89 5.67
CA GLN A 142 26.57 3.35 6.20
C GLN A 142 25.93 2.18 6.93
N ALA A 143 25.54 2.40 8.19
CA ALA A 143 24.87 1.40 9.01
C ALA A 143 23.62 2.03 9.63
N GLY A 144 22.51 1.30 9.62
CA GLY A 144 21.23 1.79 10.11
C GLY A 144 20.45 0.72 10.85
N LEU A 145 19.56 1.18 11.72
CA LEU A 145 18.55 0.36 12.37
C LEU A 145 17.23 1.14 12.40
N ARG A 146 16.17 0.52 11.91
CA ARG A 146 14.80 1.04 11.96
C ARG A 146 13.93 0.08 12.77
N TYR A 147 13.18 0.61 13.71
CA TYR A 147 12.08 -0.05 14.36
C TYR A 147 10.77 0.47 13.75
N GLU A 148 9.83 -0.43 13.52
CA GLU A 148 8.53 -0.06 13.03
C GLU A 148 7.44 -0.86 13.76
N HIS A 149 6.36 -0.18 14.10
CA HIS A 149 5.13 -0.76 14.64
C HIS A 149 3.98 -0.39 13.72
N VAL A 150 3.17 -1.37 13.35
CA VAL A 150 1.99 -1.21 12.47
C VAL A 150 0.78 -1.83 13.12
N GLY A 151 -0.27 -1.03 13.29
CA GLY A 151 -1.61 -1.48 13.63
C GLY A 151 -2.50 -1.40 12.39
N PHE A 152 -3.21 -2.47 12.11
CA PHE A 152 -4.11 -2.62 10.96
C PHE A 152 -5.46 -3.12 11.45
N ASP A 153 -6.46 -2.24 11.42
CA ASP A 153 -7.84 -2.52 11.83
C ASP A 153 -8.72 -2.75 10.62
N TYR A 154 -9.42 -3.85 10.60
CA TYR A 154 -10.37 -4.19 9.57
C TYR A 154 -11.82 -4.11 10.09
N TYR A 155 -12.70 -3.53 9.29
CA TYR A 155 -14.13 -3.42 9.60
C TYR A 155 -14.95 -3.93 8.42
N ASP A 156 -15.94 -4.77 8.70
CA ASP A 156 -16.96 -5.22 7.76
C ASP A 156 -18.33 -4.66 8.15
N ALA A 157 -18.99 -3.99 7.20
CA ALA A 157 -20.27 -3.29 7.43
C ALA A 157 -20.26 -2.42 8.71
N GLY A 158 -19.14 -1.74 8.97
CA GLY A 158 -18.93 -0.88 10.13
C GLY A 158 -18.62 -1.61 11.45
N LYS A 159 -18.56 -2.94 11.47
CA LYS A 159 -18.18 -3.74 12.64
C LYS A 159 -16.72 -4.13 12.58
N PHE A 160 -16.01 -3.94 13.69
CA PHE A 160 -14.63 -4.38 13.83
C PHE A 160 -14.52 -5.91 13.73
N VAL A 161 -13.54 -6.40 12.96
CA VAL A 161 -13.28 -7.82 12.73
C VAL A 161 -11.88 -8.15 13.22
N ASP A 162 -11.79 -8.71 14.42
CA ASP A 162 -10.53 -9.02 15.11
C ASP A 162 -9.66 -10.00 14.32
N GLU A 163 -10.25 -11.04 13.73
CA GLU A 163 -9.54 -12.07 12.96
C GLU A 163 -8.80 -11.54 11.72
N GLN A 164 -9.24 -10.40 11.19
CA GLN A 164 -8.65 -9.74 10.02
C GLN A 164 -7.78 -8.54 10.40
N SER A 165 -7.85 -8.12 11.68
CA SER A 165 -7.03 -7.05 12.22
C SER A 165 -5.65 -7.58 12.64
N LYS A 166 -4.63 -6.74 12.60
CA LYS A 166 -3.24 -7.14 12.78
C LYS A 166 -2.48 -6.07 13.54
N ASP A 167 -1.59 -6.50 14.41
CA ASP A 167 -0.66 -5.65 15.14
C ASP A 167 0.71 -6.32 15.11
N TYR A 168 1.73 -5.64 14.61
CA TYR A 168 3.06 -6.21 14.51
C TYR A 168 4.16 -5.17 14.59
N SER A 169 5.33 -5.62 15.06
CA SER A 169 6.51 -4.79 15.20
C SER A 169 7.72 -5.49 14.61
N ASN A 170 8.56 -4.75 13.91
CA ASN A 170 9.73 -5.28 13.23
C ASN A 170 10.96 -4.39 13.44
N LEU A 171 12.14 -5.02 13.37
CA LEU A 171 13.43 -4.36 13.31
C LEU A 171 14.06 -4.59 11.94
N PHE A 172 14.54 -3.52 11.33
CA PHE A 172 15.15 -3.53 10.01
C PHE A 172 16.59 -3.05 10.10
N PRO A 173 17.56 -3.93 10.34
CA PRO A 173 18.98 -3.58 10.26
C PRO A 173 19.41 -3.42 8.81
N SER A 174 20.33 -2.49 8.56
CA SER A 174 20.96 -2.27 7.27
C SER A 174 22.42 -1.94 7.42
N ILE A 175 23.26 -2.40 6.50
CA ILE A 175 24.65 -1.99 6.40
C ILE A 175 25.08 -1.98 4.94
N THR A 176 25.80 -0.94 4.55
CA THR A 176 26.32 -0.78 3.18
C THR A 176 27.77 -0.35 3.25
N PHE A 177 28.60 -0.99 2.43
CA PHE A 177 29.99 -0.62 2.18
C PHE A 177 30.14 -0.26 0.70
N SER A 178 30.82 0.86 0.42
CA SER A 178 31.06 1.33 -0.93
C SER A 178 32.52 1.74 -1.07
N PHE A 179 33.22 1.21 -2.08
CA PHE A 179 34.63 1.48 -2.31
C PHE A 179 35.01 1.32 -3.79
N PRO A 180 35.98 2.13 -4.28
CA PRO A 180 36.47 1.99 -5.64
C PRO A 180 37.54 0.88 -5.76
N ILE A 181 37.44 0.10 -6.82
CA ILE A 181 38.51 -0.81 -7.30
C ILE A 181 38.91 -0.33 -8.70
N LYS A 182 40.04 0.36 -8.79
CA LYS A 182 40.49 1.04 -10.05
C LYS A 182 39.38 2.01 -10.53
N ASP A 183 38.82 1.78 -11.70
CA ASP A 183 37.77 2.58 -12.33
C ASP A 183 36.36 2.08 -12.04
N VAL A 184 36.22 1.07 -11.18
CA VAL A 184 34.93 0.45 -10.84
C VAL A 184 34.54 0.78 -9.42
N GLN A 185 33.31 1.26 -9.20
CA GLN A 185 32.74 1.42 -7.87
C GLN A 185 32.06 0.11 -7.46
N VAL A 186 32.48 -0.46 -6.33
CA VAL A 186 31.89 -1.66 -5.74
C VAL A 186 31.03 -1.28 -4.55
N GLN A 187 29.85 -1.86 -4.45
CA GLN A 187 28.95 -1.71 -3.32
C GLN A 187 28.53 -3.09 -2.81
N LEU A 188 28.65 -3.30 -1.51
CA LEU A 188 28.15 -4.46 -0.79
C LEU A 188 27.14 -3.98 0.24
N GLY A 189 25.96 -4.58 0.25
CA GLY A 189 24.90 -4.17 1.17
C GLY A 189 24.12 -5.36 1.72
N TYR A 190 23.64 -5.19 2.94
CA TYR A 190 22.63 -6.03 3.56
C TYR A 190 21.52 -5.12 4.10
N ALA A 191 20.28 -5.47 3.83
CA ALA A 191 19.11 -4.82 4.42
C ALA A 191 18.04 -5.88 4.69
N SER A 192 17.36 -5.75 5.81
CA SER A 192 16.14 -6.49 6.11
C SER A 192 14.94 -5.68 5.69
N ASP A 193 13.94 -6.33 5.14
CA ASP A 193 12.68 -5.72 4.71
C ASP A 193 11.51 -6.68 4.96
N ILE A 194 10.28 -6.19 4.86
CA ILE A 194 9.04 -6.95 5.00
C ILE A 194 8.14 -6.71 3.80
N ASN A 195 7.66 -7.80 3.19
CA ASN A 195 6.70 -7.71 2.10
C ASN A 195 5.27 -7.69 2.68
N ARG A 196 4.53 -6.61 2.40
CA ARG A 196 3.15 -6.45 2.85
C ARG A 196 2.17 -6.72 1.71
N PRO A 197 1.07 -7.45 1.99
CA PRO A 197 0.00 -7.58 1.02
C PRO A 197 -0.56 -6.20 0.65
N SER A 198 -0.83 -6.02 -0.64
CA SER A 198 -1.50 -4.80 -1.11
C SER A 198 -2.98 -4.78 -0.68
N TYR A 199 -3.58 -3.60 -0.60
CA TYR A 199 -5.02 -3.48 -0.30
C TYR A 199 -5.91 -4.20 -1.31
N HIS A 200 -5.45 -4.36 -2.56
CA HIS A 200 -6.16 -5.15 -3.56
C HIS A 200 -6.19 -6.65 -3.19
N GLN A 201 -5.09 -7.17 -2.66
CA GLN A 201 -5.01 -8.55 -2.18
C GLN A 201 -5.81 -8.77 -0.89
N LEU A 202 -5.94 -7.73 -0.05
CA LEU A 202 -6.66 -7.78 1.24
C LEU A 202 -8.17 -7.49 1.10
N ARG A 203 -8.69 -7.25 -0.09
CA ARG A 203 -10.12 -6.94 -0.26
C ARG A 203 -11.01 -8.12 0.10
N SER A 204 -12.20 -7.86 0.63
CA SER A 204 -13.29 -8.82 0.85
C SER A 204 -14.20 -8.95 -0.35
N SER A 205 -14.37 -7.84 -1.11
CA SER A 205 -15.27 -7.80 -2.26
C SER A 205 -14.88 -8.77 -3.37
N THR A 206 -15.91 -9.29 -4.05
CA THR A 206 -15.77 -10.14 -5.21
C THR A 206 -15.87 -9.30 -6.47
N ILE A 207 -14.87 -9.36 -7.35
CA ILE A 207 -14.96 -8.79 -8.70
C ILE A 207 -15.57 -9.81 -9.63
N TYR A 208 -16.60 -9.40 -10.33
CA TYR A 208 -17.22 -10.17 -11.37
C TYR A 208 -16.39 -10.08 -12.65
N VAL A 209 -15.98 -11.21 -13.21
CA VAL A 209 -15.28 -11.27 -14.50
C VAL A 209 -16.25 -11.81 -15.56
N ASN A 210 -16.87 -12.96 -15.29
CA ASN A 210 -17.96 -13.55 -16.07
C ASN A 210 -18.65 -14.62 -15.21
N ARG A 211 -19.71 -15.28 -15.74
CA ARG A 211 -20.49 -16.29 -15.01
C ARG A 211 -19.69 -17.48 -14.49
N TYR A 212 -18.51 -17.74 -15.04
CA TYR A 212 -17.63 -18.85 -14.67
C TYR A 212 -16.42 -18.40 -13.85
N MET A 213 -16.14 -17.09 -13.78
CA MET A 213 -14.94 -16.57 -13.14
C MET A 213 -15.22 -15.35 -12.27
N TYR A 214 -14.78 -15.45 -11.04
CA TYR A 214 -14.81 -14.39 -10.04
C TYR A 214 -13.39 -14.18 -9.51
N ASP A 215 -13.01 -12.94 -9.23
CA ASP A 215 -11.74 -12.62 -8.58
C ASP A 215 -12.02 -12.06 -7.18
N LYS A 216 -11.37 -12.61 -6.15
CA LYS A 216 -11.55 -12.24 -4.75
C LYS A 216 -10.20 -12.12 -4.06
N GLY A 217 -10.04 -11.08 -3.24
CA GLY A 217 -8.89 -10.96 -2.36
C GLY A 217 -8.97 -11.90 -1.15
N ASN A 218 -7.92 -11.90 -0.35
CA ASN A 218 -7.86 -12.65 0.90
C ASN A 218 -7.48 -11.70 2.05
N PRO A 219 -8.43 -11.25 2.88
CA PRO A 219 -8.15 -10.33 3.98
C PRO A 219 -7.31 -10.94 5.12
N PHE A 220 -7.10 -12.26 5.10
CA PHE A 220 -6.27 -12.97 6.10
C PHE A 220 -4.78 -13.03 5.76
N LEU A 221 -4.35 -12.49 4.61
CA LEU A 221 -2.94 -12.49 4.24
C LEU A 221 -2.10 -11.73 5.27
N MET A 222 -0.98 -12.32 5.68
CA MET A 222 -0.01 -11.75 6.62
C MET A 222 1.21 -11.22 5.87
N PRO A 223 1.90 -10.21 6.41
CA PRO A 223 3.21 -9.81 5.94
C PRO A 223 4.23 -10.96 6.04
N SER A 224 5.18 -11.02 5.10
CA SER A 224 6.22 -12.07 5.01
C SER A 224 7.62 -11.49 4.84
#